data_bcc95734f1647cfef3e0fe97f0f6d21f
#
_entry.id   bcc95734f1647cfef3e0fe97f0f6d21f
#
_cell.length_a   1.000
_cell.length_b   1.000
_cell.length_c   1.000
_cell.angle_alpha   90.00
_cell.angle_beta   90.00
_cell.angle_gamma   90.00
#
_symmetry.space_group_name_H-M   'P 1'
#
loop_
_entity.id
_entity.type
_entity.pdbx_description
1 polymer ?
#
loop_
_entity_poly.entity_id
_entity_poly.type
_entity_poly.pdbx_seq_one_letter_code
_entity_poly.pdbx_strand_id
1 'polypeptide(L)'
;VTAMWVKPEDVFRPAYISDIGTVEMTDSFSEDVDADYKAWFDANIISSYYDGEYPWTRLGYTYDWADNGQAYGLSEFIVKQDSDVKVAYTVELGEMIQMLEDNTWNPEAEN
;
A
#
# COMPACT_ATOMS: atom_id res chain seq x y z
N VAL A 1 -10.10 -1.95 11.07
CA VAL A 1 -9.30 -0.96 10.32
C VAL A 1 -8.54 -0.08 11.31
N THR A 2 -7.26 0.09 11.06
CA THR A 2 -6.41 0.93 11.90
C THR A 2 -5.83 2.06 11.06
N ALA A 3 -6.01 3.29 11.52
CA ALA A 3 -5.36 4.46 10.94
C ALA A 3 -4.11 4.80 11.76
N MET A 4 -3.02 5.09 11.10
CA MET A 4 -1.76 5.39 11.77
C MET A 4 -0.97 6.47 11.03
N TRP A 5 -0.15 7.19 11.80
CA TRP A 5 0.82 8.13 11.27
C TRP A 5 2.15 7.43 11.09
N VAL A 6 2.72 7.51 9.90
CA VAL A 6 3.99 6.87 9.55
C VAL A 6 4.90 7.91 8.91
N LYS A 7 6.20 7.87 9.24
CA LYS A 7 7.18 8.75 8.62
C LYS A 7 7.35 8.38 7.14
N PRO A 8 7.42 9.33 6.21
CA PRO A 8 7.58 9.03 4.79
C PRO A 8 8.79 8.15 4.46
N GLU A 9 9.90 8.31 5.19
CA GLU A 9 11.10 7.49 4.98
C GLU A 9 10.94 6.02 5.37
N ASP A 10 9.88 5.68 6.12
CA ASP A 10 9.58 4.31 6.57
C ASP A 10 8.56 3.60 5.69
N VAL A 11 8.16 4.22 4.58
CA VAL A 11 7.11 3.71 3.69
C VAL A 11 7.65 3.57 2.28
N PHE A 12 7.27 2.48 1.61
CA PHE A 12 7.58 2.30 0.20
C PHE A 12 6.38 1.68 -0.53
N ARG A 13 6.36 1.81 -1.84
CA ARG A 13 5.36 1.17 -2.69
C ARG A 13 5.83 -0.24 -3.06
N PRO A 14 4.99 -1.27 -2.92
CA PRO A 14 5.32 -2.61 -3.41
C PRO A 14 5.06 -2.69 -4.92
N ALA A 15 5.91 -2.02 -5.69
CA ALA A 15 5.73 -1.82 -7.13
C ALA A 15 7.09 -1.70 -7.83
N TYR A 16 7.09 -1.64 -9.14
CA TYR A 16 8.32 -1.49 -9.94
C TYR A 16 9.07 -0.20 -9.62
N ILE A 17 8.36 0.84 -9.20
CA ILE A 17 8.94 2.06 -8.62
C ILE A 17 8.50 2.13 -7.16
N SER A 18 9.45 2.09 -6.23
CA SER A 18 9.16 2.06 -4.79
C SER A 18 8.93 3.42 -4.16
N ASP A 19 9.25 4.49 -4.86
CA ASP A 19 9.09 5.86 -4.37
C ASP A 19 7.62 6.21 -4.16
N ILE A 20 7.29 6.69 -2.96
CA ILE A 20 5.92 7.04 -2.57
C ILE A 20 5.39 8.30 -3.27
N GLY A 21 6.27 9.12 -3.82
CA GLY A 21 5.91 10.33 -4.56
C GLY A 21 5.63 10.13 -6.05
N THR A 22 5.82 8.90 -6.55
CA THR A 22 5.63 8.59 -7.97
C THR A 22 4.16 8.61 -8.33
N VAL A 23 3.80 9.38 -9.36
CA VAL A 23 2.42 9.50 -9.85
C VAL A 23 2.16 8.63 -11.08
N GLU A 24 3.20 8.23 -11.80
CA GLU A 24 3.10 7.30 -12.93
C GLU A 24 3.94 6.06 -12.63
N MET A 25 3.33 4.88 -12.76
CA MET A 25 4.00 3.63 -12.51
C MET A 25 4.38 2.94 -13.81
N THR A 26 5.57 2.32 -13.83
CA THR A 26 6.03 1.48 -14.94
C THR A 26 5.67 0.02 -14.69
N ASP A 27 5.74 -0.80 -15.73
CA ASP A 27 5.50 -2.25 -15.64
C ASP A 27 6.80 -3.08 -15.65
N SER A 28 7.92 -2.41 -15.45
CA SER A 28 9.25 -3.04 -15.38
C SER A 28 10.19 -2.18 -14.55
N PHE A 29 11.25 -2.81 -14.03
CA PHE A 29 12.29 -2.10 -13.29
C PHE A 29 13.12 -1.19 -14.19
N SER A 30 13.59 -0.06 -13.61
CA SER A 30 14.64 0.73 -14.26
C SER A 30 16.00 0.02 -14.17
N GLU A 31 16.97 0.43 -15.00
CA GLU A 31 18.31 -0.17 -15.00
C GLU A 31 19.06 0.06 -13.68
N ASP A 32 18.72 1.12 -12.96
CA ASP A 32 19.37 1.52 -11.72
C ASP A 32 18.60 1.09 -10.46
N VAL A 33 17.68 0.14 -10.59
CA VAL A 33 16.91 -0.37 -9.44
C VAL A 33 17.86 -0.93 -8.37
N ASP A 34 17.53 -0.67 -7.10
CA ASP A 34 18.27 -1.24 -5.98
C ASP A 34 18.19 -2.77 -5.99
N ALA A 35 19.36 -3.43 -5.92
CA ALA A 35 19.44 -4.88 -6.01
C ALA A 35 18.73 -5.61 -4.86
N ASP A 36 18.81 -5.07 -3.65
CA ASP A 36 18.14 -5.65 -2.47
C ASP A 36 16.64 -5.52 -2.57
N TYR A 37 16.16 -4.38 -3.04
CA TYR A 37 14.74 -4.16 -3.29
C TYR A 37 14.21 -5.12 -4.37
N LYS A 38 14.94 -5.27 -5.47
CA LYS A 38 14.56 -6.19 -6.55
C LYS A 38 14.50 -7.64 -6.05
N ALA A 39 15.46 -8.06 -5.23
CA ALA A 39 15.46 -9.39 -4.65
C ALA A 39 14.25 -9.63 -3.73
N TRP A 40 13.90 -8.66 -2.90
CA TRP A 40 12.69 -8.70 -2.08
C TRP A 40 11.43 -8.81 -2.96
N PHE A 41 11.35 -8.00 -4.00
CA PHE A 41 10.22 -7.96 -4.93
C PHE A 41 10.04 -9.32 -5.63
N ASP A 42 11.11 -9.89 -6.18
CA ASP A 42 11.08 -11.17 -6.86
C ASP A 42 10.66 -12.31 -5.91
N ALA A 43 11.16 -12.30 -4.68
CA ALA A 43 10.78 -13.27 -3.65
C ALA A 43 9.32 -13.10 -3.23
N ASN A 44 8.82 -11.87 -3.18
CA ASN A 44 7.43 -11.58 -2.82
C ASN A 44 6.43 -12.05 -3.89
N ILE A 45 6.82 -12.08 -5.14
CA ILE A 45 5.98 -12.68 -6.21
C ILE A 45 5.70 -14.14 -5.87
N ILE A 46 6.72 -14.90 -5.52
CA ILE A 46 6.58 -16.32 -5.18
C ILE A 46 5.71 -16.48 -3.94
N SER A 47 6.03 -15.75 -2.87
CA SER A 47 5.28 -15.81 -1.62
C SER A 47 3.80 -15.43 -1.80
N SER A 48 3.51 -14.39 -2.57
CA SER A 48 2.15 -13.91 -2.77
C SER A 48 1.30 -14.88 -3.60
N TYR A 49 1.83 -15.38 -4.73
CA TYR A 49 1.05 -16.20 -5.65
C TYR A 49 1.00 -17.69 -5.26
N TYR A 50 2.05 -18.22 -4.64
CA TYR A 50 2.13 -19.64 -4.31
C TYR A 50 1.81 -19.95 -2.85
N ASP A 51 2.35 -19.18 -1.90
CA ASP A 51 2.15 -19.43 -0.48
C ASP A 51 0.90 -18.74 0.06
N GLY A 52 0.69 -17.48 -0.28
CA GLY A 52 -0.42 -16.67 0.19
C GLY A 52 -1.70 -16.80 -0.63
N GLU A 53 -1.60 -17.28 -1.86
CA GLU A 53 -2.70 -17.36 -2.83
C GLU A 53 -3.39 -16.01 -3.11
N TYR A 54 -2.67 -14.89 -2.88
CA TYR A 54 -3.17 -13.56 -3.14
C TYR A 54 -2.50 -12.95 -4.36
N PRO A 55 -3.28 -12.52 -5.37
CA PRO A 55 -2.71 -11.79 -6.51
C PRO A 55 -2.16 -10.44 -6.06
N TRP A 56 -1.04 -10.05 -6.66
CA TRP A 56 -0.36 -8.80 -6.40
C TRP A 56 -0.16 -8.03 -7.71
N THR A 57 -0.64 -6.79 -7.78
CA THR A 57 -0.61 -6.03 -9.04
C THR A 57 0.80 -5.59 -9.44
N ARG A 58 1.70 -5.38 -8.49
CA ARG A 58 3.05 -4.84 -8.69
C ARG A 58 3.08 -3.42 -9.25
N LEU A 59 1.94 -2.73 -9.23
CA LEU A 59 1.76 -1.39 -9.81
C LEU A 59 1.41 -0.34 -8.75
N GLY A 60 1.44 -0.70 -7.46
CA GLY A 60 1.24 0.25 -6.36
C GLY A 60 -0.22 0.51 -6.01
N TYR A 61 -1.13 -0.32 -6.49
CA TYR A 61 -2.54 -0.27 -6.11
C TYR A 61 -3.08 -1.69 -5.87
N THR A 62 -4.16 -1.77 -5.10
CA THR A 62 -4.92 -3.01 -4.93
C THR A 62 -5.91 -3.17 -6.08
N TYR A 63 -6.34 -4.40 -6.36
CA TYR A 63 -7.36 -4.66 -7.36
C TYR A 63 -8.74 -4.31 -6.76
N ASP A 64 -9.55 -3.60 -7.52
CA ASP A 64 -10.94 -3.31 -7.15
C ASP A 64 -11.86 -4.41 -7.72
N TRP A 65 -12.40 -5.24 -6.83
CA TRP A 65 -13.29 -6.35 -7.18
C TRP A 65 -14.75 -5.92 -7.39
N ALA A 66 -15.07 -4.65 -7.14
CA ALA A 66 -16.40 -4.13 -7.37
C ALA A 66 -16.70 -4.05 -8.87
N ASP A 67 -17.93 -4.37 -9.25
CA ASP A 67 -18.38 -4.27 -10.65
C ASP A 67 -18.78 -2.82 -10.98
N ASN A 68 -17.78 -1.96 -11.09
CA ASN A 68 -17.95 -0.52 -11.32
C ASN A 68 -17.27 -0.01 -12.59
N GLY A 69 -16.80 -0.93 -13.45
CA GLY A 69 -16.17 -0.58 -14.72
C GLY A 69 -14.69 -0.24 -14.63
N GLN A 70 -14.07 -0.33 -13.45
CA GLN A 70 -12.62 -0.13 -13.29
C GLN A 70 -12.00 -1.20 -12.39
N ALA A 71 -10.71 -1.49 -12.64
CA ALA A 71 -9.95 -2.49 -11.88
C ALA A 71 -9.07 -1.86 -10.80
N TYR A 72 -8.92 -0.54 -10.77
CA TYR A 72 -7.99 0.16 -9.89
C TYR A 72 -8.61 0.39 -8.51
N GLY A 73 -8.03 -0.25 -7.50
CA GLY A 73 -8.40 -0.05 -6.11
C GLY A 73 -7.55 1.02 -5.43
N LEU A 74 -7.51 0.97 -4.12
CA LEU A 74 -6.75 1.91 -3.31
C LEU A 74 -5.24 1.74 -3.53
N SER A 75 -4.50 2.83 -3.39
CA SER A 75 -3.03 2.79 -3.39
C SER A 75 -2.52 1.90 -2.27
N GLU A 76 -1.47 1.15 -2.56
CA GLU A 76 -0.86 0.21 -1.64
C GLU A 76 0.52 0.71 -1.22
N PHE A 77 0.80 0.64 0.07
CA PHE A 77 2.08 1.01 0.65
C PHE A 77 2.48 -0.02 1.70
N ILE A 78 3.78 -0.19 1.89
CA ILE A 78 4.32 -1.05 2.93
C ILE A 78 5.13 -0.19 3.90
N VAL A 79 4.86 -0.39 5.19
CA VAL A 79 5.66 0.18 6.27
C VAL A 79 6.83 -0.75 6.55
N LYS A 80 8.04 -0.22 6.59
CA LYS A 80 9.24 -1.01 6.87
C LYS A 80 9.16 -1.64 8.25
N GLN A 81 9.71 -2.85 8.37
CA GLN A 81 9.76 -3.57 9.65
C GLN A 81 10.46 -2.72 10.72
N ASP A 82 9.96 -2.80 11.95
CA ASP A 82 10.50 -2.10 13.13
C ASP A 82 10.42 -0.56 13.05
N SER A 83 9.60 -0.02 12.17
CA SER A 83 9.34 1.43 12.11
C SER A 83 8.49 1.91 13.27
N ASP A 84 8.77 3.11 13.76
CA ASP A 84 7.92 3.78 14.73
C ASP A 84 6.66 4.32 14.04
N VAL A 85 5.49 3.90 14.52
CA VAL A 85 4.21 4.39 14.02
C VAL A 85 3.37 4.92 15.17
N LYS A 86 2.50 5.89 14.87
CA LYS A 86 1.55 6.42 15.83
C LYS A 86 0.13 6.04 15.41
N VAL A 87 -0.53 5.19 16.19
CA VAL A 87 -1.91 4.79 15.90
C VAL A 87 -2.83 5.97 16.21
N ALA A 88 -3.65 6.37 15.21
CA ALA A 88 -4.66 7.41 15.39
C ALA A 88 -5.96 6.80 15.93
N TYR A 89 -6.43 5.71 15.35
CA TYR A 89 -7.61 4.98 15.82
C TYR A 89 -7.62 3.55 15.26
N THR A 90 -8.39 2.70 15.92
CA THR A 90 -8.75 1.36 15.40
C THR A 90 -10.26 1.22 15.51
N VAL A 91 -10.91 0.85 14.41
CA VAL A 91 -12.36 0.72 14.34
C VAL A 91 -12.74 -0.54 13.58
N GLU A 92 -13.96 -1.04 13.79
CA GLU A 92 -14.51 -2.13 13.00
C GLU A 92 -14.90 -1.64 11.60
N LEU A 93 -15.04 -2.57 10.65
CA LEU A 93 -15.32 -2.24 9.25
C LEU A 93 -16.60 -1.42 9.09
N GLY A 94 -17.66 -1.78 9.79
CA GLY A 94 -18.93 -1.04 9.72
C GLY A 94 -18.82 0.41 10.17
N GLU A 95 -18.04 0.65 11.23
CA GLU A 95 -17.74 2.00 11.72
C GLU A 95 -16.90 2.78 10.70
N MET A 96 -15.92 2.11 10.07
CA MET A 96 -15.11 2.74 9.02
C MET A 96 -15.96 3.18 7.83
N ILE A 97 -16.91 2.36 7.41
CA ILE A 97 -17.83 2.72 6.32
C ILE A 97 -18.64 3.97 6.70
N GLN A 98 -19.14 4.05 7.93
CA GLN A 98 -19.87 5.22 8.40
C GLN A 98 -18.99 6.47 8.43
N MET A 99 -17.74 6.35 8.86
CA MET A 99 -16.77 7.45 8.86
C MET A 99 -16.48 7.95 7.44
N LEU A 100 -16.43 7.05 6.46
CA LEU A 100 -16.26 7.41 5.05
C LEU A 100 -17.46 8.19 4.53
N GLU A 101 -18.68 7.75 4.85
CA GLU A 101 -19.92 8.43 4.48
C GLU A 101 -20.01 9.82 5.11
N ASP A 102 -19.61 9.95 6.37
CA ASP A 102 -19.63 11.20 7.14
C ASP A 102 -18.41 12.10 6.85
N ASN A 103 -17.44 11.61 6.08
CA ASN A 103 -16.17 12.29 5.79
C ASN A 103 -15.37 12.64 7.06
N THR A 104 -15.39 11.74 8.05
CA THR A 104 -14.66 11.89 9.32
C THR A 104 -13.51 10.88 9.47
N TRP A 105 -13.19 10.15 8.42
CA TRP A 105 -12.19 9.07 8.44
C TRP A 105 -10.75 9.58 8.59
N ASN A 106 -10.47 10.79 8.15
CA ASN A 106 -9.11 11.32 8.12
C ASN A 106 -8.79 12.02 9.44
N PRO A 107 -7.89 11.46 10.27
CA PRO A 107 -7.49 12.14 11.49
C PRO A 107 -6.74 13.44 11.14
N GLU A 108 -6.95 14.49 11.92
CA GLU A 108 -6.24 15.74 11.72
C GLU A 108 -4.74 15.54 11.91
N ALA A 109 -3.94 16.16 11.03
CA ALA A 109 -2.50 16.11 11.17
C ALA A 109 -2.06 16.77 12.48
N GLU A 110 -1.28 16.03 13.27
CA GLU A 110 -0.65 16.60 14.45
C GLU A 110 0.56 17.43 14.05
N ASN A 111 0.56 18.66 14.44
CA ASN A 111 1.70 19.56 14.30
C ASN A 111 2.64 19.42 15.50
#